data_c93e226e4f748c91002d40ab8470b491
#
_entry.id   c93e226e4f748c91002d40ab8470b491
#
_cell.length_a   1.000
_cell.length_b   1.000
_cell.length_c   1.000
_cell.angle_alpha   90.00
_cell.angle_beta   90.00
_cell.angle_gamma   90.00
#
_symmetry.space_group_name_H-M   'P 1'
#
loop_
_entity.id
_entity.type
_entity.pdbx_description
1 polymer ?
#
loop_
_entity_poly.entity_id
_entity_poly.type
_entity_poly.pdbx_seq_one_letter_code
_entity_poly.pdbx_strand_id
1 'polypeptide(L)'
;YWVCVGKAPGGDDAITNRISENTDPSIQADNRHLMLRGETASAVMHVRAAVMQGFRDEFASSGVMEVTPPCMVQTQVEGGATLFQFDYYGQPAFLTQSSQLYLETCLPALGDVYCVQESFRAEKSHTRRHLSEYTHLEAELAFVTFDDLLSHIEQDICGMVDRVLQNDKVRQLIEQLNPGFQPPKRPFMRLSYKDAIAYLNEHNILNEHGEPHKIGDDIAEAAERKMTDQLAVPILLHSFPREIKAFYMKRVPGDEAFTESVDLLMPGVGEIVGGSMRMTGNEELLEAYKHEGIDPQPYYWYTDQRKYGTCEHGGYGLGVERLLAWLTNRWTVRECSLYPRWTGRCTP
;
A
#
# COMPACT_ATOMS: atom_id res chain seq x y z
N TYR A 1 -7.75 -44.01 -5.67
CA TYR A 1 -7.41 -44.60 -4.39
C TYR A 1 -7.14 -43.50 -3.36
N TRP A 2 -7.97 -43.40 -2.36
CA TRP A 2 -7.81 -42.42 -1.26
C TRP A 2 -8.15 -43.07 0.08
N VAL A 3 -7.55 -42.58 1.17
CA VAL A 3 -7.74 -43.07 2.53
C VAL A 3 -8.20 -41.93 3.43
N CYS A 4 -9.25 -42.12 4.18
CA CYS A 4 -9.67 -41.16 5.19
C CYS A 4 -8.71 -41.22 6.39
N VAL A 5 -7.94 -40.19 6.62
CA VAL A 5 -6.98 -40.03 7.74
C VAL A 5 -7.69 -39.55 9.00
N GLY A 6 -8.67 -38.64 8.84
CA GLY A 6 -9.47 -38.11 9.92
C GLY A 6 -10.88 -37.76 9.43
N LYS A 7 -11.91 -38.32 10.10
CA LYS A 7 -13.30 -38.06 9.74
C LYS A 7 -13.78 -36.77 10.37
N ALA A 8 -14.29 -35.84 9.53
CA ALA A 8 -14.97 -34.65 10.01
C ALA A 8 -16.34 -35.05 10.65
N PRO A 9 -16.79 -34.30 11.67
CA PRO A 9 -18.12 -34.47 12.20
C PRO A 9 -19.19 -34.15 11.15
N GLY A 10 -20.33 -34.82 11.24
CA GLY A 10 -21.52 -34.56 10.42
C GLY A 10 -22.68 -34.04 11.27
N GLY A 11 -23.88 -33.95 10.68
CA GLY A 11 -25.06 -33.45 11.39
C GLY A 11 -24.89 -32.02 11.86
N ASP A 12 -25.32 -31.71 13.07
CA ASP A 12 -25.31 -30.35 13.64
C ASP A 12 -23.90 -29.78 13.80
N ASP A 13 -22.89 -30.63 13.96
CA ASP A 13 -21.47 -30.25 14.08
C ASP A 13 -20.75 -30.14 12.73
N ALA A 14 -21.42 -30.30 11.61
CA ALA A 14 -20.83 -30.19 10.30
C ALA A 14 -20.30 -28.73 10.08
N ILE A 15 -19.15 -28.62 9.42
CA ILE A 15 -18.52 -27.33 9.12
C ILE A 15 -19.47 -26.37 8.39
N THR A 16 -20.32 -26.86 7.51
CA THR A 16 -21.31 -26.08 6.75
C THR A 16 -22.41 -25.49 7.62
N ASN A 17 -22.68 -26.04 8.81
CA ASN A 17 -23.61 -25.49 9.79
C ASN A 17 -22.93 -24.41 10.68
N ARG A 18 -21.61 -24.41 10.70
CA ARG A 18 -20.82 -23.52 11.53
C ARG A 18 -20.42 -22.25 10.80
N ILE A 19 -20.14 -22.35 9.51
CA ILE A 19 -19.66 -21.25 8.70
C ILE A 19 -20.02 -21.42 7.22
N SER A 20 -20.37 -20.30 6.59
CA SER A 20 -20.60 -20.17 5.15
C SER A 20 -20.11 -18.79 4.66
N GLU A 21 -20.06 -18.59 3.37
CA GLU A 21 -19.71 -17.26 2.77
C GLU A 21 -20.70 -16.15 3.14
N ASN A 22 -21.93 -16.50 3.52
CA ASN A 22 -22.98 -15.58 3.93
C ASN A 22 -23.06 -15.38 5.47
N THR A 23 -22.15 -15.99 6.23
CA THR A 23 -22.09 -15.82 7.68
C THR A 23 -21.62 -14.40 8.01
N ASP A 24 -22.01 -13.85 9.17
CA ASP A 24 -21.57 -12.55 9.63
C ASP A 24 -20.04 -12.40 9.58
N PRO A 25 -19.50 -11.28 9.07
CA PRO A 25 -18.06 -11.09 8.92
C PRO A 25 -17.24 -11.27 10.21
N SER A 26 -17.81 -10.99 11.39
CA SER A 26 -17.13 -11.20 12.66
C SER A 26 -16.97 -12.69 12.98
N ILE A 27 -18.01 -13.48 12.70
CA ILE A 27 -17.99 -14.93 12.86
C ILE A 27 -17.06 -15.58 11.84
N GLN A 28 -17.04 -15.08 10.60
CA GLN A 28 -16.07 -15.52 9.58
C GLN A 28 -14.64 -15.28 10.04
N ALA A 29 -14.37 -14.12 10.63
CA ALA A 29 -13.06 -13.78 11.17
C ALA A 29 -12.67 -14.68 12.37
N ASP A 30 -13.61 -15.00 13.28
CA ASP A 30 -13.38 -15.93 14.39
C ASP A 30 -13.08 -17.36 13.91
N ASN A 31 -13.61 -17.73 12.76
CA ASN A 31 -13.43 -19.03 12.16
C ASN A 31 -12.57 -18.99 10.88
N ARG A 32 -11.63 -18.03 10.77
CA ARG A 32 -10.83 -17.82 9.56
C ARG A 32 -10.13 -19.11 9.09
N HIS A 33 -9.64 -19.94 10.01
CA HIS A 33 -9.04 -21.24 9.72
C HIS A 33 -10.00 -22.24 9.03
N LEU A 34 -11.30 -22.11 9.23
CA LEU A 34 -12.32 -22.87 8.52
C LEU A 34 -12.70 -22.21 7.20
N MET A 35 -12.77 -20.86 7.16
CA MET A 35 -13.03 -20.11 5.93
C MET A 35 -11.99 -20.39 4.85
N LEU A 36 -10.72 -20.56 5.24
CA LEU A 36 -9.62 -20.89 4.31
C LEU A 36 -9.79 -22.24 3.59
N ARG A 37 -10.70 -23.11 4.06
CA ARG A 37 -11.06 -24.36 3.36
C ARG A 37 -12.10 -24.13 2.26
N GLY A 38 -12.75 -22.95 2.24
CA GLY A 38 -13.71 -22.57 1.21
C GLY A 38 -13.03 -22.20 -0.10
N GLU A 39 -13.78 -22.27 -1.19
CA GLU A 39 -13.27 -22.03 -2.55
C GLU A 39 -12.79 -20.59 -2.72
N THR A 40 -13.60 -19.60 -2.31
CA THR A 40 -13.28 -18.17 -2.46
C THR A 40 -12.03 -17.77 -1.67
N ALA A 41 -11.98 -18.07 -0.37
CA ALA A 41 -10.85 -17.69 0.47
C ALA A 41 -9.55 -18.40 0.04
N SER A 42 -9.63 -19.68 -0.33
CA SER A 42 -8.51 -20.45 -0.88
C SER A 42 -8.02 -19.85 -2.20
N ALA A 43 -8.93 -19.53 -3.12
CA ALA A 43 -8.59 -18.93 -4.41
C ALA A 43 -7.87 -17.59 -4.24
N VAL A 44 -8.33 -16.71 -3.35
CA VAL A 44 -7.66 -15.43 -3.03
C VAL A 44 -6.23 -15.66 -2.55
N MET A 45 -5.98 -16.65 -1.67
CA MET A 45 -4.62 -16.95 -1.19
C MET A 45 -3.72 -17.53 -2.30
N HIS A 46 -4.25 -18.32 -3.23
CA HIS A 46 -3.49 -18.78 -4.40
C HIS A 46 -3.13 -17.61 -5.33
N VAL A 47 -4.07 -16.71 -5.60
CA VAL A 47 -3.78 -15.48 -6.38
C VAL A 47 -2.75 -14.62 -5.66
N ARG A 48 -2.86 -14.45 -4.32
CA ARG A 48 -1.88 -13.72 -3.51
C ARG A 48 -0.46 -14.28 -3.71
N ALA A 49 -0.29 -15.59 -3.61
CA ALA A 49 1.02 -16.23 -3.79
C ALA A 49 1.60 -15.95 -5.19
N ALA A 50 0.74 -15.99 -6.23
CA ALA A 50 1.16 -15.68 -7.59
C ALA A 50 1.52 -14.19 -7.78
N VAL A 51 0.78 -13.27 -7.17
CA VAL A 51 1.09 -11.83 -7.18
C VAL A 51 2.45 -11.56 -6.53
N MET A 52 2.73 -12.17 -5.38
CA MET A 52 4.03 -12.04 -4.70
C MET A 52 5.18 -12.55 -5.56
N GLN A 53 5.00 -13.68 -6.24
CA GLN A 53 5.99 -14.20 -7.17
C GLN A 53 6.14 -13.30 -8.39
N GLY A 54 5.01 -12.81 -8.95
CA GLY A 54 5.01 -11.90 -10.10
C GLY A 54 5.81 -10.62 -9.86
N PHE A 55 5.70 -10.02 -8.67
CA PHE A 55 6.52 -8.87 -8.29
C PHE A 55 8.01 -9.23 -8.19
N ARG A 56 8.36 -10.35 -7.55
CA ARG A 56 9.76 -10.78 -7.47
C ARG A 56 10.38 -11.00 -8.85
N ASP A 57 9.61 -11.59 -9.76
CA ASP A 57 10.08 -11.82 -11.13
C ASP A 57 10.21 -10.50 -11.91
N GLU A 58 9.31 -9.52 -11.68
CA GLU A 58 9.40 -8.20 -12.31
C GLU A 58 10.63 -7.44 -11.83
N PHE A 59 10.82 -7.32 -10.50
CA PHE A 59 12.00 -6.68 -9.93
C PHE A 59 13.31 -7.37 -10.31
N ALA A 60 13.35 -8.70 -10.32
CA ALA A 60 14.52 -9.43 -10.77
C ALA A 60 14.86 -9.13 -12.24
N SER A 61 13.85 -8.96 -13.11
CA SER A 61 14.05 -8.64 -14.52
C SER A 61 14.56 -7.21 -14.75
N SER A 62 14.27 -6.28 -13.85
CA SER A 62 14.73 -4.88 -13.88
C SER A 62 15.99 -4.64 -13.03
N GLY A 63 16.50 -5.66 -12.34
CA GLY A 63 17.73 -5.57 -11.55
C GLY A 63 17.56 -4.92 -10.18
N VAL A 64 16.32 -4.77 -9.69
CA VAL A 64 16.02 -4.24 -8.35
C VAL A 64 16.24 -5.33 -7.30
N MET A 65 17.03 -5.06 -6.27
CA MET A 65 17.47 -6.04 -5.29
C MET A 65 16.50 -6.16 -4.10
N GLU A 66 16.09 -7.38 -3.72
CA GLU A 66 15.32 -7.61 -2.49
C GLU A 66 16.21 -7.45 -1.25
N VAL A 67 15.78 -6.64 -0.28
CA VAL A 67 16.43 -6.43 1.01
C VAL A 67 15.44 -6.60 2.16
N THR A 68 15.95 -6.80 3.37
CA THR A 68 15.12 -7.11 4.56
C THR A 68 15.37 -6.11 5.70
N PRO A 69 14.72 -4.94 5.69
CA PRO A 69 14.80 -3.95 6.76
C PRO A 69 14.21 -4.45 8.10
N PRO A 70 14.56 -3.82 9.24
CA PRO A 70 14.00 -4.20 10.53
C PRO A 70 12.54 -3.78 10.69
N CYS A 71 11.74 -4.62 11.39
CA CYS A 71 10.36 -4.27 11.79
C CYS A 71 10.28 -3.58 13.16
N MET A 72 11.28 -3.79 14.04
CA MET A 72 11.36 -3.10 15.34
C MET A 72 12.29 -1.90 15.19
N VAL A 73 11.75 -0.72 15.42
CA VAL A 73 12.42 0.55 15.10
C VAL A 73 12.25 1.58 16.21
N GLN A 74 13.04 2.66 16.16
CA GLN A 74 12.91 3.81 17.07
C GLN A 74 12.47 5.10 16.37
N THR A 75 12.08 5.02 15.10
CA THR A 75 11.69 6.15 14.26
C THR A 75 10.26 6.01 13.76
N GLN A 76 9.62 7.14 13.52
CA GLN A 76 8.33 7.22 12.83
C GLN A 76 8.53 7.65 11.36
N VAL A 77 7.60 7.28 10.50
CA VAL A 77 7.59 7.67 9.08
C VAL A 77 6.29 8.42 8.73
N GLU A 78 5.15 7.90 9.20
CA GLU A 78 3.78 8.34 8.85
C GLU A 78 3.03 8.99 10.04
N GLY A 79 3.76 9.72 10.91
CA GLY A 79 3.18 10.38 12.07
C GLY A 79 3.11 9.52 13.35
N GLY A 80 3.43 10.13 14.48
CA GLY A 80 3.58 9.45 15.77
C GLY A 80 2.30 8.88 16.38
N ALA A 81 1.13 9.43 16.02
CA ALA A 81 -0.15 9.01 16.60
C ALA A 81 -0.60 7.59 16.18
N THR A 82 -0.01 7.04 15.12
CA THR A 82 -0.34 5.71 14.56
C THR A 82 0.70 4.63 14.83
N LEU A 83 1.58 4.84 15.84
CA LEU A 83 2.61 3.89 16.23
C LEU A 83 2.10 2.86 17.26
N PHE A 84 2.42 1.57 17.03
CA PHE A 84 2.38 0.55 18.08
C PHE A 84 3.69 0.61 18.86
N GLN A 85 3.63 1.05 20.09
CA GLN A 85 4.79 1.19 20.99
C GLN A 85 4.90 0.01 21.95
N PHE A 86 6.14 -0.41 22.22
CA PHE A 86 6.45 -1.44 23.23
C PHE A 86 7.77 -1.11 23.95
N ASP A 87 7.99 -1.77 25.08
CA ASP A 87 9.26 -1.70 25.80
C ASP A 87 10.28 -2.66 25.16
N TYR A 88 11.42 -2.14 24.75
CA TYR A 88 12.54 -2.90 24.21
C TYR A 88 13.73 -2.81 25.18
N TYR A 89 13.79 -3.73 26.13
CA TYR A 89 14.86 -3.76 27.14
C TYR A 89 15.07 -2.43 27.89
N GLY A 90 13.98 -1.78 28.28
CA GLY A 90 14.00 -0.50 28.99
C GLY A 90 14.10 0.74 28.08
N GLN A 91 14.01 0.57 26.77
CA GLN A 91 13.94 1.66 25.79
C GLN A 91 12.63 1.61 25.00
N PRO A 92 12.05 2.75 24.61
CA PRO A 92 10.88 2.75 23.74
C PRO A 92 11.24 2.26 22.34
N ALA A 93 10.42 1.38 21.79
CA ALA A 93 10.50 0.95 20.41
C ALA A 93 9.11 0.86 19.81
N PHE A 94 9.05 0.77 18.49
CA PHE A 94 7.82 0.76 17.72
C PHE A 94 7.85 -0.36 16.68
N LEU A 95 6.67 -0.86 16.31
CA LEU A 95 6.51 -1.63 15.09
C LEU A 95 6.53 -0.66 13.90
N THR A 96 7.28 -1.01 12.86
CA THR A 96 7.51 -0.13 11.71
C THR A 96 6.21 0.23 10.97
N GLN A 97 6.07 1.48 10.56
CA GLN A 97 4.98 1.94 9.69
C GLN A 97 5.34 1.78 8.20
N SER A 98 6.64 1.79 7.89
CA SER A 98 7.22 1.72 6.55
C SER A 98 8.71 1.42 6.65
N SER A 99 9.24 0.73 5.66
CA SER A 99 10.67 0.45 5.53
C SER A 99 11.42 1.53 4.74
N GLN A 100 10.72 2.54 4.23
CA GLN A 100 11.24 3.54 3.31
C GLN A 100 12.59 4.12 3.74
N LEU A 101 12.70 4.62 4.98
CA LEU A 101 13.93 5.29 5.43
C LEU A 101 15.15 4.37 5.37
N TYR A 102 14.95 3.07 5.66
CA TYR A 102 16.01 2.06 5.54
C TYR A 102 16.36 1.77 4.08
N LEU A 103 15.37 1.68 3.19
CA LEU A 103 15.60 1.47 1.76
C LEU A 103 16.41 2.62 1.15
N GLU A 104 16.10 3.87 1.50
CA GLU A 104 16.87 5.04 1.05
C GLU A 104 18.36 4.92 1.43
N THR A 105 18.69 4.35 2.60
CA THR A 105 20.08 4.16 3.03
C THR A 105 20.81 3.05 2.26
N CYS A 106 20.09 2.18 1.59
CA CYS A 106 20.68 1.10 0.79
C CYS A 106 21.18 1.60 -0.58
N LEU A 107 20.59 2.66 -1.13
CA LEU A 107 20.85 3.13 -2.49
C LEU A 107 22.33 3.37 -2.81
N PRO A 108 23.14 4.04 -1.96
CA PRO A 108 24.54 4.30 -2.27
C PRO A 108 25.41 3.05 -2.37
N ALA A 109 24.97 1.94 -1.79
CA ALA A 109 25.74 0.69 -1.72
C ALA A 109 25.18 -0.41 -2.64
N LEU A 110 23.86 -0.47 -2.83
CA LEU A 110 23.17 -1.59 -3.47
C LEU A 110 22.45 -1.20 -4.77
N GLY A 111 22.30 0.11 -5.05
CA GLY A 111 21.45 0.59 -6.14
C GLY A 111 19.97 0.45 -5.79
N ASP A 112 19.13 0.21 -6.79
CA ASP A 112 17.69 0.08 -6.63
C ASP A 112 17.34 -1.13 -5.78
N VAL A 113 16.48 -0.90 -4.78
CA VAL A 113 16.12 -1.92 -3.80
C VAL A 113 14.61 -1.98 -3.57
N TYR A 114 14.12 -3.15 -3.15
CA TYR A 114 12.77 -3.32 -2.66
C TYR A 114 12.73 -4.25 -1.45
N CYS A 115 11.63 -4.20 -0.71
CA CYS A 115 11.32 -5.21 0.30
C CYS A 115 9.85 -5.60 0.23
N VAL A 116 9.55 -6.77 0.79
CA VAL A 116 8.20 -7.23 1.06
C VAL A 116 8.15 -7.67 2.50
N GLN A 117 7.49 -6.88 3.33
CA GLN A 117 7.35 -7.20 4.75
C GLN A 117 6.12 -6.53 5.35
N GLU A 118 5.81 -6.86 6.59
CA GLU A 118 4.68 -6.30 7.29
C GLU A 118 4.97 -4.85 7.74
N SER A 119 3.98 -3.98 7.53
CA SER A 119 3.91 -2.65 8.12
C SER A 119 2.72 -2.56 9.08
N PHE A 120 2.85 -1.73 10.10
CA PHE A 120 1.93 -1.65 11.22
C PHE A 120 1.43 -0.23 11.43
N ARG A 121 0.12 -0.04 11.52
CA ARG A 121 -0.50 1.26 11.77
C ARG A 121 -1.58 1.13 12.83
N ALA A 122 -1.41 1.84 13.95
CA ALA A 122 -2.37 1.88 15.05
C ALA A 122 -3.53 2.85 14.78
N GLU A 123 -3.97 2.93 13.54
CA GLU A 123 -5.08 3.80 13.14
C GLU A 123 -6.40 3.28 13.72
N LYS A 124 -7.21 4.20 14.26
CA LYS A 124 -8.55 3.90 14.76
C LYS A 124 -9.61 3.90 13.66
N SER A 125 -9.22 3.53 12.46
CA SER A 125 -10.09 3.48 11.28
C SER A 125 -10.81 2.13 11.20
N HIS A 126 -12.11 2.16 10.96
CA HIS A 126 -12.94 0.97 10.75
C HIS A 126 -13.34 0.77 9.28
N THR A 127 -12.69 1.47 8.35
CA THR A 127 -13.02 1.34 6.93
C THR A 127 -12.65 -0.06 6.41
N ARG A 128 -13.16 -0.39 5.24
CA ARG A 128 -12.88 -1.64 4.54
C ARG A 128 -11.48 -1.73 3.91
N ARG A 129 -10.72 -0.61 3.91
CA ARG A 129 -9.39 -0.45 3.30
C ARG A 129 -8.24 -0.48 4.30
N HIS A 130 -8.51 -0.56 5.61
CA HIS A 130 -7.50 -0.45 6.65
C HIS A 130 -7.32 -1.74 7.43
N LEU A 131 -6.05 -2.09 7.63
CA LEU A 131 -5.57 -3.14 8.52
C LEU A 131 -4.54 -2.52 9.46
N SER A 132 -4.46 -3.05 10.69
CA SER A 132 -3.42 -2.65 11.65
C SER A 132 -2.06 -3.29 11.34
N GLU A 133 -2.06 -4.42 10.64
CA GLU A 133 -0.91 -5.14 10.12
C GLU A 133 -1.23 -5.53 8.68
N TYR A 134 -0.37 -5.17 7.73
CA TYR A 134 -0.59 -5.45 6.31
C TYR A 134 0.75 -5.69 5.60
N THR A 135 0.72 -6.48 4.53
CA THR A 135 1.91 -6.73 3.73
C THR A 135 2.19 -5.54 2.83
N HIS A 136 3.34 -4.94 3.03
CA HIS A 136 3.81 -3.75 2.34
C HIS A 136 4.95 -4.13 1.39
N LEU A 137 4.75 -3.94 0.09
CA LEU A 137 5.80 -3.97 -0.90
C LEU A 137 6.29 -2.53 -1.07
N GLU A 138 7.56 -2.29 -0.83
CA GLU A 138 8.17 -0.97 -0.92
C GLU A 138 9.40 -1.03 -1.81
N ALA A 139 9.55 -0.06 -2.70
CA ALA A 139 10.72 0.07 -3.58
C ALA A 139 11.30 1.48 -3.49
N GLU A 140 12.63 1.57 -3.60
CA GLU A 140 13.37 2.82 -3.64
C GLU A 140 14.38 2.76 -4.79
N LEU A 141 14.40 3.82 -5.62
CA LEU A 141 15.09 3.88 -6.91
C LEU A 141 16.06 5.06 -6.94
N ALA A 142 17.28 4.81 -7.36
CA ALA A 142 18.34 5.80 -7.48
C ALA A 142 18.37 6.44 -8.87
N PHE A 143 18.78 7.71 -8.96
CA PHE A 143 18.98 8.45 -10.20
C PHE A 143 17.73 8.57 -11.09
N VAL A 144 16.54 8.59 -10.50
CA VAL A 144 15.27 8.74 -11.20
C VAL A 144 14.74 10.17 -11.11
N THR A 145 14.03 10.59 -12.15
CA THR A 145 13.17 11.77 -12.14
C THR A 145 11.77 11.41 -11.66
N PHE A 146 10.93 12.42 -11.41
CA PHE A 146 9.53 12.17 -11.03
C PHE A 146 8.76 11.42 -12.13
N ASP A 147 8.99 11.77 -13.41
CA ASP A 147 8.39 11.06 -14.54
C ASP A 147 8.85 9.60 -14.66
N ASP A 148 10.12 9.32 -14.33
CA ASP A 148 10.63 7.96 -14.27
C ASP A 148 9.96 7.17 -13.16
N LEU A 149 9.75 7.76 -11.97
CA LEU A 149 9.04 7.13 -10.85
C LEU A 149 7.60 6.77 -11.24
N LEU A 150 6.86 7.70 -11.86
CA LEU A 150 5.50 7.43 -12.33
C LEU A 150 5.47 6.28 -13.34
N SER A 151 6.42 6.26 -14.27
CA SER A 151 6.53 5.23 -15.30
C SER A 151 6.92 3.87 -14.72
N HIS A 152 7.78 3.85 -13.70
CA HIS A 152 8.19 2.64 -13.01
C HIS A 152 7.02 2.01 -12.23
N ILE A 153 6.23 2.80 -11.49
CA ILE A 153 5.02 2.33 -10.79
C ILE A 153 4.06 1.66 -11.77
N GLU A 154 3.79 2.31 -12.92
CA GLU A 154 2.94 1.76 -13.97
C GLU A 154 3.51 0.45 -14.52
N GLN A 155 4.81 0.40 -14.80
CA GLN A 155 5.48 -0.77 -15.33
C GLN A 155 5.39 -1.96 -14.38
N ASP A 156 5.66 -1.75 -13.10
CA ASP A 156 5.65 -2.82 -12.09
C ASP A 156 4.27 -3.42 -11.89
N ILE A 157 3.25 -2.58 -11.80
CA ILE A 157 1.86 -3.06 -11.66
C ILE A 157 1.45 -3.85 -12.90
N CYS A 158 1.69 -3.30 -14.08
CA CYS A 158 1.31 -3.97 -15.32
C CYS A 158 2.14 -5.22 -15.59
N GLY A 159 3.45 -5.18 -15.33
CA GLY A 159 4.36 -6.31 -15.52
C GLY A 159 4.02 -7.47 -14.60
N MET A 160 3.69 -7.17 -13.34
CA MET A 160 3.19 -8.17 -12.39
C MET A 160 1.87 -8.79 -12.87
N VAL A 161 0.89 -7.99 -13.30
CA VAL A 161 -0.39 -8.50 -13.81
C VAL A 161 -0.19 -9.37 -15.05
N ASP A 162 0.66 -8.94 -15.99
CA ASP A 162 0.97 -9.72 -17.20
C ASP A 162 1.56 -11.10 -16.84
N ARG A 163 2.48 -11.16 -15.87
CA ARG A 163 3.08 -12.42 -15.40
C ARG A 163 2.07 -13.34 -14.71
N VAL A 164 1.24 -12.78 -13.85
CA VAL A 164 0.17 -13.52 -13.14
C VAL A 164 -0.82 -14.13 -14.14
N LEU A 165 -1.21 -13.39 -15.18
CA LEU A 165 -2.15 -13.85 -16.20
C LEU A 165 -1.56 -14.87 -17.19
N GLN A 166 -0.23 -14.99 -17.29
CA GLN A 166 0.44 -16.06 -18.06
C GLN A 166 0.25 -17.44 -17.41
N ASN A 167 -0.03 -17.50 -16.12
CA ASN A 167 -0.34 -18.76 -15.44
C ASN A 167 -1.82 -19.10 -15.60
N ASP A 168 -2.13 -20.10 -16.43
CA ASP A 168 -3.52 -20.49 -16.75
C ASP A 168 -4.35 -20.82 -15.53
N LYS A 169 -3.77 -21.46 -14.51
CA LYS A 169 -4.52 -21.81 -13.26
C LYS A 169 -4.89 -20.54 -12.48
N VAL A 170 -3.95 -19.61 -12.37
CA VAL A 170 -4.17 -18.34 -11.64
C VAL A 170 -5.15 -17.47 -12.41
N ARG A 171 -5.04 -17.40 -13.73
CA ARG A 171 -6.00 -16.70 -14.60
C ARG A 171 -7.42 -17.21 -14.42
N GLN A 172 -7.62 -18.55 -14.35
CA GLN A 172 -8.93 -19.14 -14.07
C GLN A 172 -9.47 -18.78 -12.69
N LEU A 173 -8.60 -18.73 -11.65
CA LEU A 173 -8.99 -18.28 -10.32
C LEU A 173 -9.40 -16.80 -10.30
N ILE A 174 -8.67 -15.94 -11.02
CA ILE A 174 -9.04 -14.53 -11.15
C ILE A 174 -10.38 -14.39 -11.86
N GLU A 175 -10.61 -15.10 -12.96
CA GLU A 175 -11.90 -15.09 -13.67
C GLU A 175 -13.05 -15.61 -12.80
N GLN A 176 -12.82 -16.59 -11.95
CA GLN A 176 -13.81 -17.09 -10.99
C GLN A 176 -14.13 -16.03 -9.93
N LEU A 177 -13.12 -15.31 -9.41
CA LEU A 177 -13.28 -14.32 -8.33
C LEU A 177 -13.77 -12.95 -8.84
N ASN A 178 -13.35 -12.57 -10.05
CA ASN A 178 -13.62 -11.29 -10.70
C ASN A 178 -13.97 -11.51 -12.18
N PRO A 179 -15.20 -12.00 -12.46
CA PRO A 179 -15.61 -12.32 -13.82
C PRO A 179 -15.48 -11.12 -14.78
N GLY A 180 -14.83 -11.37 -15.93
CA GLY A 180 -14.59 -10.34 -16.93
C GLY A 180 -13.46 -9.38 -16.60
N PHE A 181 -12.58 -9.70 -15.64
CA PHE A 181 -11.39 -8.91 -15.34
C PHE A 181 -10.58 -8.63 -16.59
N GLN A 182 -10.22 -7.36 -16.77
CA GLN A 182 -9.34 -6.91 -17.85
C GLN A 182 -8.06 -6.33 -17.25
N PRO A 183 -6.87 -6.66 -17.77
CA PRO A 183 -5.63 -6.03 -17.37
C PRO A 183 -5.71 -4.50 -17.59
N PRO A 184 -5.03 -3.72 -16.75
CA PRO A 184 -5.07 -2.27 -16.86
C PRO A 184 -4.44 -1.81 -18.17
N LYS A 185 -5.10 -0.83 -18.82
CA LYS A 185 -4.60 -0.24 -20.08
C LYS A 185 -3.46 0.73 -19.79
N ARG A 186 -2.42 0.67 -20.60
CA ARG A 186 -1.30 1.62 -20.60
C ARG A 186 -1.49 2.69 -21.68
N PRO A 187 -1.02 3.93 -21.49
CA PRO A 187 -0.50 4.48 -20.23
C PRO A 187 -1.61 4.77 -19.22
N PHE A 188 -1.26 4.80 -17.92
CA PHE A 188 -2.18 5.25 -16.87
C PHE A 188 -2.46 6.75 -16.99
N MET A 189 -3.65 7.16 -16.59
CA MET A 189 -4.01 8.57 -16.55
C MET A 189 -3.15 9.29 -15.51
N ARG A 190 -2.46 10.36 -15.91
CA ARG A 190 -1.75 11.27 -15.00
C ARG A 190 -2.66 12.44 -14.71
N LEU A 191 -3.01 12.65 -13.44
CA LEU A 191 -3.92 13.70 -12.99
C LEU A 191 -3.27 14.49 -11.87
N SER A 192 -3.11 15.80 -12.03
CA SER A 192 -2.60 16.61 -10.94
C SER A 192 -3.66 16.77 -9.83
N TYR A 193 -3.20 16.98 -8.59
CA TYR A 193 -4.11 17.30 -7.48
C TYR A 193 -5.00 18.52 -7.79
N LYS A 194 -4.43 19.55 -8.43
CA LYS A 194 -5.18 20.75 -8.84
C LYS A 194 -6.33 20.39 -9.80
N ASP A 195 -6.04 19.55 -10.79
CA ASP A 195 -7.05 19.11 -11.76
C ASP A 195 -8.08 18.17 -11.12
N ALA A 196 -7.66 17.35 -10.15
CA ALA A 196 -8.58 16.51 -9.38
C ALA A 196 -9.56 17.35 -8.57
N ILE A 197 -9.11 18.39 -7.87
CA ILE A 197 -10.00 19.34 -7.18
C ILE A 197 -10.97 20.01 -8.14
N ALA A 198 -10.51 20.42 -9.33
CA ALA A 198 -11.38 20.99 -10.37
C ALA A 198 -12.43 19.97 -10.82
N TYR A 199 -12.02 18.73 -11.11
CA TYR A 199 -12.91 17.64 -11.49
C TYR A 199 -13.98 17.36 -10.42
N LEU A 200 -13.58 17.25 -9.15
CA LEU A 200 -14.51 17.00 -8.03
C LEU A 200 -15.59 18.08 -7.96
N ASN A 201 -15.20 19.34 -8.07
CA ASN A 201 -16.12 20.48 -8.04
C ASN A 201 -17.04 20.51 -9.27
N GLU A 202 -16.53 20.28 -10.47
CA GLU A 202 -17.32 20.24 -11.71
C GLU A 202 -18.40 19.15 -11.67
N HIS A 203 -18.07 17.99 -11.06
CA HIS A 203 -18.99 16.85 -10.94
C HIS A 203 -19.81 16.85 -9.64
N ASN A 204 -19.79 17.95 -8.87
CA ASN A 204 -20.51 18.09 -7.60
C ASN A 204 -20.20 16.95 -6.60
N ILE A 205 -18.96 16.51 -6.56
CA ILE A 205 -18.45 15.59 -5.53
C ILE A 205 -17.97 16.45 -4.37
N LEU A 206 -18.73 16.47 -3.28
CA LEU A 206 -18.47 17.33 -2.14
C LEU A 206 -17.49 16.66 -1.15
N ASN A 207 -16.85 17.50 -0.32
CA ASN A 207 -15.99 17.04 0.76
C ASN A 207 -16.82 16.46 1.94
N GLU A 208 -16.17 15.99 3.00
CA GLU A 208 -16.83 15.39 4.17
C GLU A 208 -17.78 16.35 4.91
N HIS A 209 -17.62 17.66 4.69
CA HIS A 209 -18.49 18.69 5.28
C HIS A 209 -19.67 19.07 4.37
N GLY A 210 -19.79 18.44 3.20
CA GLY A 210 -20.81 18.75 2.23
C GLY A 210 -20.54 20.05 1.45
N GLU A 211 -19.30 20.50 1.38
CA GLU A 211 -18.85 21.70 0.68
C GLU A 211 -18.02 21.36 -0.57
N PRO A 212 -17.88 22.28 -1.53
CA PRO A 212 -16.91 22.16 -2.60
C PRO A 212 -15.48 22.05 -2.07
N HIS A 213 -14.66 21.23 -2.70
CA HIS A 213 -13.25 21.08 -2.37
C HIS A 213 -12.47 22.37 -2.66
N LYS A 214 -11.47 22.65 -1.80
CA LYS A 214 -10.53 23.78 -1.96
C LYS A 214 -9.11 23.23 -2.14
N ILE A 215 -8.25 24.02 -2.76
CA ILE A 215 -6.80 23.71 -2.82
C ILE A 215 -6.26 23.71 -1.38
N GLY A 216 -5.62 22.62 -0.98
CA GLY A 216 -5.15 22.36 0.39
C GLY A 216 -5.98 21.34 1.16
N ASP A 217 -7.21 21.05 0.70
CA ASP A 217 -8.04 19.99 1.34
C ASP A 217 -7.42 18.61 1.08
N ASP A 218 -7.47 17.74 2.08
CA ASP A 218 -7.27 16.31 1.84
C ASP A 218 -8.49 15.74 1.11
N ILE A 219 -8.25 14.93 0.07
CA ILE A 219 -9.32 14.27 -0.67
C ILE A 219 -9.70 12.98 0.06
N ALA A 220 -10.80 13.04 0.80
CA ALA A 220 -11.29 11.89 1.55
C ALA A 220 -11.60 10.69 0.65
N GLU A 221 -11.44 9.46 1.19
CA GLU A 221 -11.62 8.19 0.48
C GLU A 221 -12.90 8.13 -0.37
N ALA A 222 -14.02 8.63 0.15
CA ALA A 222 -15.31 8.57 -0.55
C ALA A 222 -15.32 9.43 -1.83
N ALA A 223 -14.70 10.62 -1.78
CA ALA A 223 -14.59 11.52 -2.92
C ALA A 223 -13.58 10.98 -3.95
N GLU A 224 -12.42 10.52 -3.49
CA GLU A 224 -11.39 9.87 -4.30
C GLU A 224 -11.95 8.69 -5.08
N ARG A 225 -12.64 7.78 -4.40
CA ARG A 225 -13.27 6.62 -5.05
C ARG A 225 -14.32 7.01 -6.07
N LYS A 226 -15.19 7.96 -5.72
CA LYS A 226 -16.25 8.39 -6.63
C LYS A 226 -15.66 8.97 -7.91
N MET A 227 -14.59 9.76 -7.81
CA MET A 227 -13.84 10.27 -8.97
C MET A 227 -13.23 9.11 -9.78
N THR A 228 -12.51 8.21 -9.12
CA THR A 228 -11.82 7.09 -9.77
C THR A 228 -12.80 6.14 -10.45
N ASP A 229 -13.94 5.85 -9.80
CA ASP A 229 -14.99 4.98 -10.36
C ASP A 229 -15.68 5.62 -11.56
N GLN A 230 -15.88 6.95 -11.56
CA GLN A 230 -16.44 7.68 -12.70
C GLN A 230 -15.49 7.71 -13.90
N LEU A 231 -14.21 7.92 -13.67
CA LEU A 231 -13.17 7.90 -14.70
C LEU A 231 -12.89 6.48 -15.21
N ALA A 232 -13.13 5.46 -14.38
CA ALA A 232 -13.05 4.03 -14.69
C ALA A 232 -11.71 3.57 -15.32
N VAL A 233 -10.61 4.25 -14.98
CA VAL A 233 -9.24 3.93 -15.41
C VAL A 233 -8.28 4.07 -14.23
N PRO A 234 -7.11 3.39 -14.26
CA PRO A 234 -6.05 3.67 -13.29
C PRO A 234 -5.57 5.12 -13.40
N ILE A 235 -5.41 5.77 -12.24
CA ILE A 235 -5.02 7.17 -12.16
C ILE A 235 -3.77 7.32 -11.30
N LEU A 236 -2.71 7.90 -11.84
CA LEU A 236 -1.58 8.43 -11.09
C LEU A 236 -1.95 9.87 -10.68
N LEU A 237 -2.54 10.01 -9.49
CA LEU A 237 -2.88 11.29 -8.89
C LEU A 237 -1.64 11.87 -8.24
N HIS A 238 -1.21 13.07 -8.66
CA HIS A 238 0.11 13.56 -8.29
C HIS A 238 0.16 15.03 -7.90
N SER A 239 1.28 15.45 -7.34
CA SER A 239 1.58 16.84 -6.96
C SER A 239 0.62 17.37 -5.89
N PHE A 240 0.56 16.67 -4.77
CA PHE A 240 -0.27 17.07 -3.62
C PHE A 240 0.33 18.27 -2.88
N PRO A 241 -0.52 19.04 -2.17
CA PRO A 241 -0.05 20.10 -1.28
C PRO A 241 0.93 19.57 -0.21
N ARG A 242 1.99 20.33 0.03
CA ARG A 242 3.02 19.98 1.01
C ARG A 242 2.46 19.76 2.42
N GLU A 243 1.49 20.58 2.83
CA GLU A 243 0.94 20.59 4.20
C GLU A 243 0.16 19.31 4.56
N ILE A 244 -0.22 18.50 3.57
CA ILE A 244 -0.94 17.23 3.78
C ILE A 244 -0.10 16.00 3.47
N LYS A 245 1.21 16.17 3.18
CA LYS A 245 2.13 15.07 2.87
C LYS A 245 3.32 15.03 3.84
N ALA A 246 4.00 13.88 3.89
CA ALA A 246 5.06 13.61 4.85
C ALA A 246 6.32 14.48 4.63
N PHE A 247 7.08 14.69 5.69
CA PHE A 247 8.23 15.60 5.76
C PHE A 247 9.35 15.33 4.76
N TYR A 248 9.52 14.10 4.34
CA TYR A 248 10.62 13.64 3.48
C TYR A 248 10.38 13.86 1.98
N MET A 249 9.19 14.30 1.60
CA MET A 249 8.82 14.42 0.19
C MET A 249 9.44 15.67 -0.44
N LYS A 250 10.05 15.47 -1.61
CA LYS A 250 10.65 16.56 -2.40
C LYS A 250 9.58 17.53 -2.89
N ARG A 251 9.91 18.82 -2.86
CA ARG A 251 9.03 19.88 -3.38
C ARG A 251 9.08 19.95 -4.90
N VAL A 252 7.98 20.36 -5.52
CA VAL A 252 7.93 20.58 -6.96
C VAL A 252 8.84 21.75 -7.32
N PRO A 253 9.79 21.60 -8.26
CA PRO A 253 10.64 22.71 -8.70
C PRO A 253 9.84 23.92 -9.19
N GLY A 254 10.04 25.07 -8.57
CA GLY A 254 9.34 26.31 -8.92
C GLY A 254 7.93 26.48 -8.32
N ASP A 255 7.40 25.49 -7.60
CA ASP A 255 6.13 25.59 -6.86
C ASP A 255 6.23 24.83 -5.52
N GLU A 256 6.94 25.40 -4.55
CA GLU A 256 7.25 24.77 -3.27
C GLU A 256 6.03 24.49 -2.35
N ALA A 257 4.85 24.96 -2.73
CA ALA A 257 3.60 24.64 -2.05
C ALA A 257 3.13 23.21 -2.31
N PHE A 258 3.71 22.54 -3.31
CA PHE A 258 3.36 21.16 -3.73
C PHE A 258 4.60 20.26 -3.67
N THR A 259 4.34 18.95 -3.61
CA THR A 259 5.38 17.93 -3.56
C THR A 259 5.37 17.07 -4.83
N GLU A 260 6.52 16.51 -5.20
CA GLU A 260 6.64 15.46 -6.21
C GLU A 260 6.17 14.13 -5.60
N SER A 261 4.89 14.06 -5.28
CA SER A 261 4.19 12.93 -4.68
C SER A 261 3.17 12.33 -5.64
N VAL A 262 2.86 11.06 -5.47
CA VAL A 262 1.91 10.32 -6.31
C VAL A 262 1.18 9.27 -5.49
N ASP A 263 -0.12 9.13 -5.75
CA ASP A 263 -0.95 8.03 -5.30
C ASP A 263 -1.52 7.32 -6.55
N LEU A 264 -1.39 5.99 -6.64
CA LEU A 264 -2.02 5.21 -7.71
C LEU A 264 -3.40 4.77 -7.25
N LEU A 265 -4.42 5.25 -7.95
CA LEU A 265 -5.81 4.94 -7.69
C LEU A 265 -6.33 3.91 -8.70
N MET A 266 -6.98 2.87 -8.18
CA MET A 266 -7.62 1.84 -9.01
C MET A 266 -9.14 1.90 -8.87
N PRO A 267 -9.91 1.78 -9.98
CA PRO A 267 -11.36 1.71 -9.92
C PRO A 267 -11.85 0.60 -8.96
N GLY A 268 -12.89 0.88 -8.19
CA GLY A 268 -13.47 -0.05 -7.22
C GLY A 268 -12.77 -0.12 -5.86
N VAL A 269 -11.49 0.30 -5.77
CA VAL A 269 -10.70 0.23 -4.53
C VAL A 269 -10.18 1.59 -4.06
N GLY A 270 -9.75 2.47 -4.98
CA GLY A 270 -9.05 3.72 -4.67
C GLY A 270 -7.53 3.51 -4.59
N GLU A 271 -6.86 4.20 -3.68
CA GLU A 271 -5.40 4.17 -3.54
C GLU A 271 -4.88 2.77 -3.20
N ILE A 272 -3.95 2.28 -4.03
CA ILE A 272 -3.19 1.04 -3.80
C ILE A 272 -1.69 1.28 -3.63
N VAL A 273 -1.16 2.38 -4.15
CA VAL A 273 0.25 2.79 -4.05
C VAL A 273 0.31 4.24 -3.61
N GLY A 274 1.22 4.55 -2.69
CA GLY A 274 1.65 5.90 -2.36
C GLY A 274 3.16 6.04 -2.59
N GLY A 275 3.60 7.14 -3.19
CA GLY A 275 5.01 7.35 -3.50
C GLY A 275 5.42 8.81 -3.63
N SER A 276 6.72 9.06 -3.69
CA SER A 276 7.25 10.41 -3.95
C SER A 276 8.73 10.39 -4.35
N MET A 277 9.18 11.48 -4.94
CA MET A 277 10.59 11.83 -4.90
C MET A 277 10.98 12.24 -3.49
N ARG A 278 12.25 12.03 -3.13
CA ARG A 278 12.76 12.27 -1.78
C ARG A 278 13.57 13.55 -1.71
N MET A 279 13.54 14.16 -0.54
CA MET A 279 14.32 15.36 -0.24
C MET A 279 15.80 14.99 -0.15
N THR A 280 16.65 15.64 -0.96
CA THR A 280 18.09 15.37 -1.04
C THR A 280 18.96 16.39 -0.30
N GLY A 281 18.41 17.57 0.01
CA GLY A 281 19.10 18.63 0.73
C GLY A 281 19.16 18.36 2.25
N ASN A 282 20.37 18.45 2.83
CA ASN A 282 20.54 18.26 4.29
C ASN A 282 19.84 19.36 5.11
N GLU A 283 20.03 20.62 4.71
CA GLU A 283 19.40 21.76 5.41
C GLU A 283 17.89 21.72 5.30
N GLU A 284 17.39 21.40 4.10
CA GLU A 284 15.97 21.26 3.82
C GLU A 284 15.32 20.16 4.68
N LEU A 285 16.00 19.02 4.85
CA LEU A 285 15.52 17.94 5.72
C LEU A 285 15.49 18.35 7.19
N LEU A 286 16.51 19.07 7.66
CA LEU A 286 16.54 19.56 9.05
C LEU A 286 15.45 20.61 9.31
N GLU A 287 15.14 21.46 8.34
CA GLU A 287 14.01 22.38 8.40
C GLU A 287 12.66 21.63 8.46
N ALA A 288 12.52 20.56 7.67
CA ALA A 288 11.33 19.73 7.68
C ALA A 288 11.12 19.05 9.04
N TYR A 289 12.15 18.48 9.66
CA TYR A 289 12.07 17.97 11.04
C TYR A 289 11.58 19.03 12.03
N LYS A 290 12.14 20.24 11.94
CA LYS A 290 11.75 21.34 12.82
C LYS A 290 10.30 21.76 12.62
N HIS A 291 9.82 21.78 11.38
CA HIS A 291 8.44 22.11 11.04
C HIS A 291 7.47 21.09 11.63
N GLU A 292 7.78 19.82 11.52
CA GLU A 292 6.97 18.71 12.05
C GLU A 292 7.17 18.44 13.55
N GLY A 293 8.09 19.15 14.20
CA GLY A 293 8.41 18.92 15.63
C GLY A 293 9.09 17.57 15.88
N ILE A 294 9.79 17.01 14.89
CA ILE A 294 10.49 15.73 14.99
C ILE A 294 11.89 15.97 15.59
N ASP A 295 12.26 15.20 16.62
CA ASP A 295 13.63 15.15 17.12
C ASP A 295 14.54 14.47 16.09
N PRO A 296 15.55 15.15 15.52
CA PRO A 296 16.43 14.56 14.53
C PRO A 296 17.40 13.52 15.08
N GLN A 297 17.56 13.42 16.40
CA GLN A 297 18.56 12.57 17.04
C GLN A 297 18.38 11.07 16.70
N PRO A 298 17.18 10.47 16.75
CA PRO A 298 16.98 9.09 16.34
C PRO A 298 17.14 8.84 14.83
N TYR A 299 17.15 9.91 14.02
CA TYR A 299 17.27 9.85 12.55
C TYR A 299 18.69 10.13 12.04
N TYR A 300 19.70 10.16 12.89
CA TYR A 300 21.08 10.52 12.49
C TYR A 300 21.56 9.71 11.27
N TRP A 301 21.32 8.41 11.25
CA TRP A 301 21.68 7.48 10.18
C TRP A 301 20.96 7.77 8.84
N TYR A 302 19.74 8.29 8.88
CA TYR A 302 19.00 8.72 7.72
C TYR A 302 19.48 10.10 7.23
N THR A 303 19.72 11.03 8.14
CA THR A 303 20.26 12.37 7.85
C THR A 303 21.67 12.29 7.27
N ASP A 304 22.49 11.36 7.74
CA ASP A 304 23.87 11.15 7.26
C ASP A 304 23.94 10.83 5.75
N GLN A 305 22.89 10.27 5.14
CA GLN A 305 22.82 10.08 3.68
C GLN A 305 23.00 11.41 2.93
N ARG A 306 22.41 12.51 3.43
CA ARG A 306 22.52 13.85 2.81
C ARG A 306 23.86 14.50 3.09
N LYS A 307 24.46 14.20 4.23
CA LYS A 307 25.73 14.72 4.66
C LYS A 307 26.92 14.09 3.93
N TYR A 308 26.88 12.79 3.71
CA TYR A 308 27.97 12.03 3.08
C TYR A 308 27.77 11.78 1.59
N GLY A 309 26.72 12.27 1.02
CA GLY A 309 26.39 12.20 -0.39
C GLY A 309 25.18 11.34 -0.67
N THR A 310 24.28 11.88 -1.45
CA THR A 310 23.08 11.22 -1.93
C THR A 310 22.88 11.52 -3.41
N CYS A 311 21.90 10.90 -4.05
CA CYS A 311 21.49 11.17 -5.41
C CYS A 311 20.02 11.57 -5.45
N GLU A 312 19.54 12.07 -6.58
CA GLU A 312 18.12 12.15 -6.85
C GLU A 312 17.55 10.73 -6.78
N HIS A 313 16.53 10.54 -5.95
CA HIS A 313 15.90 9.24 -5.74
C HIS A 313 14.44 9.40 -5.37
N GLY A 314 13.68 8.37 -5.57
CA GLY A 314 12.28 8.29 -5.24
C GLY A 314 11.85 6.86 -5.04
N GLY A 315 10.69 6.69 -4.44
CA GLY A 315 10.18 5.37 -4.17
C GLY A 315 8.70 5.37 -3.83
N TYR A 316 8.19 4.20 -3.59
CA TYR A 316 6.77 3.99 -3.32
C TYR A 316 6.52 2.79 -2.42
N GLY A 317 5.35 2.79 -1.80
CA GLY A 317 4.83 1.66 -1.06
C GLY A 317 3.50 1.20 -1.62
N LEU A 318 3.31 -0.12 -1.73
CA LEU A 318 2.10 -0.77 -2.23
C LEU A 318 1.51 -1.66 -1.14
N GLY A 319 0.24 -1.45 -0.82
CA GLY A 319 -0.53 -2.35 0.03
C GLY A 319 -0.99 -3.58 -0.75
N VAL A 320 -0.38 -4.73 -0.47
CA VAL A 320 -0.67 -5.99 -1.21
C VAL A 320 -2.14 -6.39 -1.07
N GLU A 321 -2.74 -6.21 0.09
CA GLU A 321 -4.16 -6.52 0.30
C GLU A 321 -5.10 -5.60 -0.49
N ARG A 322 -4.72 -4.32 -0.69
CA ARG A 322 -5.50 -3.39 -1.55
C ARG A 322 -5.42 -3.79 -3.02
N LEU A 323 -4.24 -4.14 -3.52
CA LEU A 323 -4.05 -4.66 -4.86
C LEU A 323 -4.84 -5.95 -5.09
N LEU A 324 -4.81 -6.88 -4.13
CA LEU A 324 -5.58 -8.11 -4.20
C LEU A 324 -7.09 -7.87 -4.19
N ALA A 325 -7.57 -6.91 -3.39
CA ALA A 325 -8.98 -6.53 -3.38
C ALA A 325 -9.43 -6.03 -4.76
N TRP A 326 -8.59 -5.24 -5.45
CA TRP A 326 -8.84 -4.84 -6.84
C TRP A 326 -8.83 -6.04 -7.80
N LEU A 327 -7.77 -6.84 -7.78
CA LEU A 327 -7.57 -7.94 -8.73
C LEU A 327 -8.64 -9.04 -8.59
N THR A 328 -9.07 -9.33 -7.36
CA THR A 328 -10.00 -10.41 -7.05
C THR A 328 -11.42 -9.94 -6.72
N ASN A 329 -11.72 -8.66 -6.94
CA ASN A 329 -13.03 -8.04 -6.65
C ASN A 329 -13.53 -8.33 -5.23
N ARG A 330 -12.65 -8.12 -4.23
CA ARG A 330 -13.06 -8.26 -2.83
C ARG A 330 -13.53 -6.94 -2.25
N TRP A 331 -14.58 -7.02 -1.45
CA TRP A 331 -15.18 -5.85 -0.83
C TRP A 331 -14.27 -5.21 0.21
N THR A 332 -13.50 -6.02 0.92
CA THR A 332 -12.63 -5.58 2.01
C THR A 332 -11.24 -6.22 1.94
N VAL A 333 -10.23 -5.46 2.30
CA VAL A 333 -8.84 -5.95 2.42
C VAL A 333 -8.69 -7.09 3.43
N ARG A 334 -9.64 -7.24 4.37
CA ARG A 334 -9.67 -8.33 5.36
C ARG A 334 -9.78 -9.71 4.70
N GLU A 335 -10.48 -9.81 3.57
CA GLU A 335 -10.60 -11.05 2.78
C GLU A 335 -9.28 -11.41 2.08
N CYS A 336 -8.39 -10.44 1.86
CA CYS A 336 -7.12 -10.58 1.16
C CYS A 336 -5.94 -10.92 2.06
N SER A 337 -6.11 -10.89 3.38
CA SER A 337 -5.12 -11.29 4.38
C SER A 337 -5.39 -12.72 4.86
N LEU A 338 -4.30 -13.44 5.21
CA LEU A 338 -4.43 -14.79 5.74
C LEU A 338 -5.19 -14.81 7.07
N TYR A 339 -4.74 -14.02 8.04
CA TYR A 339 -5.39 -13.74 9.32
C TYR A 339 -5.36 -12.22 9.57
N PRO A 340 -6.41 -11.49 9.19
CA PRO A 340 -6.39 -10.04 9.20
C PRO A 340 -6.38 -9.44 10.61
N ARG A 341 -5.61 -8.37 10.81
CA ARG A 341 -5.56 -7.57 12.02
C ARG A 341 -6.13 -6.18 11.75
N TRP A 342 -7.06 -5.72 12.57
CA TRP A 342 -7.64 -4.38 12.49
C TRP A 342 -8.01 -3.85 13.86
N THR A 343 -8.41 -2.60 13.95
CA THR A 343 -8.81 -1.95 15.21
C THR A 343 -9.80 -2.82 15.99
N GLY A 344 -9.40 -3.23 17.19
CA GLY A 344 -10.20 -4.08 18.07
C GLY A 344 -10.09 -5.58 17.82
N ARG A 345 -9.28 -6.04 16.85
CA ARG A 345 -9.10 -7.48 16.57
C ARG A 345 -7.65 -7.88 16.35
N CYS A 346 -7.19 -8.77 17.21
CA CYS A 346 -5.87 -9.42 17.11
C CYS A 346 -5.97 -10.97 17.26
N THR A 347 -7.16 -11.53 17.08
CA THR A 347 -7.46 -12.97 17.19
C THR A 347 -8.19 -13.48 15.94
N PRO A 348 -8.17 -14.80 15.65
CA PRO A 348 -7.20 -15.82 16.02
C PRO A 348 -5.86 -15.54 15.44
#